data_c33764ad2f82957d55035aa82f8fd307
#
_entry.id   c33764ad2f82957d55035aa82f8fd307
#
_cell.length_a   1.000
_cell.length_b   1.000
_cell.length_c   1.000
_cell.angle_alpha   90.00
_cell.angle_beta   90.00
_cell.angle_gamma   90.00
#
_symmetry.space_group_name_H-M   'P 1'
#
loop_
_entity.id
_entity.type
_entity.pdbx_description
1 polymer ?
#
loop_
_entity_poly.entity_id
_entity_poly.type
_entity_poly.pdbx_seq_one_letter_code
_entity_poly.pdbx_strand_id
1 'polypeptide(L)'
;MLGVGVMTETAHELLEKKLGRAVSRAIADFAMFDDGDRVLVAVSGGKDSYTMLHVLRMLQRRAPIRFDLRVVNVDQGHPGYPGGVLREYMAREGYDFTMIEEDTLSIVSEKIPAGKTPCSLCSRLRRGILYRVAKEMGCNKIALGHHMDDVLQTLFLNLFFAGQLAAMPPRLIADRGRLVVVRPLVYCAEGDIRDFARSAEFPILPCNLCGAQEHLQRKVVGGLLDGLERERPGTKRVMLAALQNVRPSHLLDKGLWKTLGLRGAIDADEGSDAGPLAARQLVRE
;
A
#
# COMPACT_ATOMS: atom_id res chain seq x y z
N MET A 1 -31.59 -8.02 39.02
CA MET A 1 -30.53 -7.14 38.44
C MET A 1 -29.67 -8.02 37.57
N LEU A 2 -29.91 -7.99 36.25
CA LEU A 2 -29.09 -8.68 35.27
C LEU A 2 -27.94 -7.74 34.89
N GLY A 3 -26.72 -8.09 35.32
CA GLY A 3 -25.51 -7.37 34.95
C GLY A 3 -25.29 -7.52 33.44
N VAL A 4 -25.43 -6.43 32.71
CA VAL A 4 -24.98 -6.31 31.34
C VAL A 4 -23.45 -6.33 31.38
N GLY A 5 -22.87 -7.51 31.18
CA GLY A 5 -21.41 -7.65 31.01
C GLY A 5 -20.99 -6.83 29.81
N VAL A 6 -20.27 -5.75 30.03
CA VAL A 6 -19.56 -5.04 28.97
C VAL A 6 -18.52 -6.01 28.42
N MET A 7 -18.80 -6.58 27.25
CA MET A 7 -17.82 -7.40 26.53
C MET A 7 -16.64 -6.49 26.18
N THR A 8 -15.49 -6.75 26.81
CA THR A 8 -14.24 -6.06 26.49
C THR A 8 -13.83 -6.47 25.08
N GLU A 9 -13.61 -5.47 24.22
CA GLU A 9 -13.18 -5.66 22.83
C GLU A 9 -11.81 -6.35 22.79
N THR A 10 -11.67 -7.36 21.95
CA THR A 10 -10.42 -8.11 21.79
C THR A 10 -9.35 -7.26 21.07
N ALA A 11 -8.06 -7.57 21.28
CA ALA A 11 -6.97 -6.90 20.58
C ALA A 11 -7.10 -7.05 19.04
N HIS A 12 -7.64 -8.17 18.57
CA HIS A 12 -7.95 -8.40 17.15
C HIS A 12 -8.98 -7.40 16.62
N GLU A 13 -10.11 -7.26 17.32
CA GLU A 13 -11.19 -6.33 16.92
C GLU A 13 -10.74 -4.87 16.93
N LEU A 14 -9.88 -4.49 17.90
CA LEU A 14 -9.31 -3.14 17.95
C LEU A 14 -8.40 -2.86 16.75
N LEU A 15 -7.55 -3.82 16.36
CA LEU A 15 -6.70 -3.71 15.17
C LEU A 15 -7.53 -3.67 13.89
N GLU A 16 -8.55 -4.53 13.75
CA GLU A 16 -9.46 -4.53 12.61
C GLU A 16 -10.17 -3.17 12.45
N LYS A 17 -10.70 -2.61 13.54
CA LYS A 17 -11.32 -1.28 13.52
C LYS A 17 -10.34 -0.18 13.18
N LYS A 18 -9.11 -0.22 13.72
CA LYS A 18 -8.05 0.73 13.43
C LYS A 18 -7.67 0.71 11.95
N LEU A 19 -7.41 -0.46 11.40
CA LEU A 19 -7.09 -0.64 9.98
C LEU A 19 -8.26 -0.24 9.09
N GLY A 20 -9.50 -0.63 9.44
CA GLY A 20 -10.70 -0.26 8.73
C GLY A 20 -10.90 1.24 8.63
N ARG A 21 -10.69 1.99 9.73
CA ARG A 21 -10.75 3.47 9.74
C ARG A 21 -9.68 4.09 8.86
N ALA A 22 -8.43 3.58 8.93
CA ALA A 22 -7.32 4.09 8.14
C ALA A 22 -7.57 3.88 6.63
N VAL A 23 -8.06 2.69 6.25
CA VAL A 23 -8.40 2.36 4.86
C VAL A 23 -9.58 3.19 4.37
N SER A 24 -10.66 3.32 5.16
CA SER A 24 -11.82 4.15 4.80
C SER A 24 -11.41 5.60 4.56
N ARG A 25 -10.55 6.14 5.41
CA ARG A 25 -10.02 7.50 5.24
C ARG A 25 -9.19 7.63 3.97
N ALA A 26 -8.30 6.68 3.69
CA ALA A 26 -7.50 6.69 2.46
C ALA A 26 -8.38 6.60 1.20
N ILE A 27 -9.42 5.77 1.22
CA ILE A 27 -10.39 5.65 0.11
C ILE A 27 -11.10 6.99 -0.13
N ALA A 28 -11.55 7.67 0.93
CA ALA A 28 -12.23 8.94 0.84
C ALA A 28 -11.29 10.07 0.39
N ASP A 29 -10.12 10.22 1.04
CA ASP A 29 -9.17 11.32 0.78
C ASP A 29 -8.66 11.31 -0.67
N PHE A 30 -8.53 10.13 -1.29
CA PHE A 30 -7.98 9.98 -2.63
C PHE A 30 -9.01 9.51 -3.68
N ALA A 31 -10.31 9.54 -3.36
CA ALA A 31 -11.38 9.09 -4.24
C ALA A 31 -11.03 7.76 -4.94
N MET A 32 -10.68 6.74 -4.13
CA MET A 32 -10.16 5.48 -4.67
C MET A 32 -11.23 4.63 -5.32
N PHE A 33 -12.47 4.66 -4.80
CA PHE A 33 -13.59 3.86 -5.28
C PHE A 33 -14.79 4.72 -5.60
N ASP A 34 -15.50 4.34 -6.66
CA ASP A 34 -16.76 4.92 -7.11
C ASP A 34 -17.88 3.85 -7.13
N ASP A 35 -19.14 4.28 -7.17
CA ASP A 35 -20.26 3.34 -7.28
C ASP A 35 -20.19 2.56 -8.60
N GLY A 36 -20.37 1.25 -8.52
CA GLY A 36 -20.29 0.34 -9.67
C GLY A 36 -18.88 -0.12 -10.06
N ASP A 37 -17.85 0.24 -9.30
CA ASP A 37 -16.48 -0.22 -9.59
C ASP A 37 -16.35 -1.74 -9.51
N ARG A 38 -15.53 -2.28 -10.41
CA ARG A 38 -15.03 -3.64 -10.33
C ARG A 38 -13.52 -3.61 -10.09
N VAL A 39 -13.13 -4.07 -8.90
CA VAL A 39 -11.77 -3.93 -8.36
C VAL A 39 -11.05 -5.28 -8.41
N LEU A 40 -9.98 -5.37 -9.17
CA LEU A 40 -9.04 -6.48 -9.07
C LEU A 40 -8.18 -6.29 -7.81
N VAL A 41 -8.27 -7.20 -6.86
CA VAL A 41 -7.44 -7.23 -5.65
C VAL A 41 -6.27 -8.16 -5.88
N ALA A 42 -5.07 -7.61 -5.99
CA ALA A 42 -3.87 -8.41 -6.21
C ALA A 42 -3.36 -8.98 -4.89
N VAL A 43 -3.43 -10.31 -4.74
CA VAL A 43 -2.99 -11.02 -3.54
C VAL A 43 -1.72 -11.81 -3.83
N SER A 44 -0.63 -11.45 -3.15
CA SER A 44 0.68 -12.12 -3.29
C SER A 44 0.87 -13.29 -2.31
N GLY A 45 -0.06 -13.51 -1.39
CA GLY A 45 0.12 -14.44 -0.27
C GLY A 45 0.89 -13.84 0.92
N GLY A 46 1.31 -12.57 0.87
CA GLY A 46 1.94 -11.87 1.98
C GLY A 46 0.91 -11.20 2.91
N LYS A 47 1.32 -10.90 4.14
CA LYS A 47 0.51 -10.29 5.20
C LYS A 47 -0.28 -9.06 4.73
N ASP A 48 0.34 -8.20 3.93
CA ASP A 48 -0.23 -6.93 3.50
C ASP A 48 -1.40 -7.16 2.53
N SER A 49 -1.24 -8.10 1.60
CA SER A 49 -2.27 -8.42 0.63
C SER A 49 -3.48 -9.14 1.25
N TYR A 50 -3.26 -10.01 2.22
CA TYR A 50 -4.35 -10.61 2.99
C TYR A 50 -5.09 -9.57 3.83
N THR A 51 -4.36 -8.72 4.54
CA THR A 51 -4.95 -7.64 5.34
C THR A 51 -5.77 -6.69 4.47
N MET A 52 -5.23 -6.28 3.32
CA MET A 52 -5.96 -5.45 2.36
C MET A 52 -7.26 -6.10 1.92
N LEU A 53 -7.21 -7.36 1.49
CA LEU A 53 -8.38 -8.12 1.04
C LEU A 53 -9.44 -8.23 2.14
N HIS A 54 -9.03 -8.59 3.35
CA HIS A 54 -9.92 -8.70 4.51
C HIS A 54 -10.64 -7.39 4.80
N VAL A 55 -9.88 -6.31 4.91
CA VAL A 55 -10.43 -4.97 5.23
C VAL A 55 -11.35 -4.47 4.09
N LEU A 56 -10.97 -4.66 2.83
CA LEU A 56 -11.82 -4.27 1.70
C LEU A 56 -13.14 -5.04 1.69
N ARG A 57 -13.14 -6.35 1.99
CA ARG A 57 -14.35 -7.16 2.10
C ARG A 57 -15.24 -6.72 3.28
N MET A 58 -14.63 -6.38 4.41
CA MET A 58 -15.34 -5.82 5.55
C MET A 58 -16.02 -4.48 5.19
N LEU A 59 -15.29 -3.59 4.52
CA LEU A 59 -15.80 -2.28 4.11
C LEU A 59 -16.87 -2.40 3.02
N GLN A 60 -16.73 -3.32 2.05
CA GLN A 60 -17.71 -3.56 1.00
C GLN A 60 -19.12 -3.80 1.57
N ARG A 61 -19.22 -4.50 2.69
CA ARG A 61 -20.49 -4.81 3.36
C ARG A 61 -21.15 -3.61 4.03
N ARG A 62 -20.40 -2.51 4.25
CA ARG A 62 -20.83 -1.32 5.01
C ARG A 62 -20.76 -0.03 4.20
N ALA A 63 -20.19 -0.09 3.01
CA ALA A 63 -20.00 1.08 2.16
C ALA A 63 -21.35 1.64 1.66
N PRO A 64 -21.47 2.97 1.52
CA PRO A 64 -22.63 3.59 0.90
C PRO A 64 -22.66 3.42 -0.63
N ILE A 65 -21.60 2.90 -1.22
CA ILE A 65 -21.43 2.61 -2.64
C ILE A 65 -21.31 1.10 -2.87
N ARG A 66 -21.66 0.65 -4.06
CA ARG A 66 -21.51 -0.75 -4.48
C ARG A 66 -20.25 -0.90 -5.32
N PHE A 67 -19.42 -1.87 -4.99
CA PHE A 67 -18.26 -2.27 -5.80
C PHE A 67 -18.02 -3.78 -5.68
N ASP A 68 -17.50 -4.38 -6.73
CA ASP A 68 -17.17 -5.80 -6.78
C ASP A 68 -15.69 -6.01 -6.55
N LEU A 69 -15.32 -7.06 -5.81
CA LEU A 69 -13.95 -7.50 -5.60
C LEU A 69 -13.69 -8.78 -6.40
N ARG A 70 -12.66 -8.75 -7.26
CA ARG A 70 -12.11 -9.90 -7.98
C ARG A 70 -10.71 -10.16 -7.44
N VAL A 71 -10.52 -11.30 -6.81
CA VAL A 71 -9.23 -11.62 -6.15
C VAL A 71 -8.35 -12.38 -7.11
N VAL A 72 -7.15 -11.87 -7.35
CA VAL A 72 -6.20 -12.45 -8.30
C VAL A 72 -4.83 -12.65 -7.65
N ASN A 73 -4.26 -13.84 -7.84
CA ASN A 73 -2.85 -14.11 -7.57
C ASN A 73 -2.14 -14.38 -8.91
N VAL A 74 -0.89 -13.95 -9.02
CA VAL A 74 -0.01 -14.27 -10.15
C VAL A 74 1.10 -15.18 -9.66
N ASP A 75 1.03 -16.45 -10.03
CA ASP A 75 2.14 -17.40 -9.91
C ASP A 75 3.11 -17.15 -11.06
N GLN A 76 4.35 -16.82 -10.72
CA GLN A 76 5.38 -16.44 -11.66
C GLN A 76 6.27 -17.63 -12.11
N GLY A 77 5.88 -18.86 -11.79
CA GLY A 77 6.64 -20.07 -12.11
C GLY A 77 7.82 -20.32 -11.17
N HIS A 78 7.82 -19.76 -9.96
CA HIS A 78 8.90 -20.06 -9.01
C HIS A 78 8.82 -21.50 -8.52
N PRO A 79 9.94 -22.27 -8.55
CA PRO A 79 9.96 -23.62 -8.04
C PRO A 79 9.49 -23.70 -6.59
N GLY A 80 8.56 -24.63 -6.32
CA GLY A 80 8.02 -24.80 -4.95
C GLY A 80 7.05 -23.70 -4.49
N TYR A 81 6.49 -22.90 -5.40
CA TYR A 81 5.46 -21.93 -5.04
C TYR A 81 4.24 -22.62 -4.41
N PRO A 82 3.90 -22.32 -3.14
CA PRO A 82 2.85 -23.05 -2.43
C PRO A 82 1.45 -22.50 -2.75
N GLY A 83 1.11 -22.40 -4.03
CA GLY A 83 -0.17 -21.84 -4.50
C GLY A 83 -1.40 -22.59 -4.02
N GLY A 84 -1.26 -23.89 -3.66
CA GLY A 84 -2.34 -24.69 -3.07
C GLY A 84 -2.89 -24.08 -1.78
N VAL A 85 -2.01 -23.67 -0.87
CA VAL A 85 -2.40 -23.05 0.41
C VAL A 85 -3.26 -21.80 0.20
N LEU A 86 -2.90 -20.99 -0.81
CA LEU A 86 -3.66 -19.79 -1.14
C LEU A 86 -5.04 -20.15 -1.74
N ARG A 87 -5.10 -21.14 -2.64
CA ARG A 87 -6.37 -21.62 -3.23
C ARG A 87 -7.33 -22.15 -2.15
N GLU A 88 -6.82 -22.98 -1.23
CA GLU A 88 -7.61 -23.53 -0.12
C GLU A 88 -8.17 -22.43 0.80
N TYR A 89 -7.31 -21.46 1.18
CA TYR A 89 -7.74 -20.34 2.00
C TYR A 89 -8.84 -19.54 1.29
N MET A 90 -8.64 -19.16 0.02
CA MET A 90 -9.61 -18.36 -0.73
C MET A 90 -10.94 -19.08 -0.92
N ALA A 91 -10.92 -20.40 -1.17
CA ALA A 91 -12.12 -21.23 -1.27
C ALA A 91 -12.86 -21.32 0.07
N ARG A 92 -12.15 -21.57 1.17
CA ARG A 92 -12.71 -21.63 2.52
C ARG A 92 -13.40 -20.33 2.91
N GLU A 93 -12.77 -19.20 2.61
CA GLU A 93 -13.31 -17.88 2.92
C GLU A 93 -14.38 -17.40 1.91
N GLY A 94 -14.61 -18.14 0.81
CA GLY A 94 -15.63 -17.82 -0.20
C GLY A 94 -15.27 -16.54 -1.00
N TYR A 95 -14.01 -16.34 -1.34
CA TYR A 95 -13.59 -15.28 -2.25
C TYR A 95 -13.74 -15.70 -3.72
N ASP A 96 -14.14 -14.77 -4.58
CA ASP A 96 -14.07 -14.94 -6.04
C ASP A 96 -12.61 -14.80 -6.48
N PHE A 97 -11.91 -15.93 -6.48
CA PHE A 97 -10.47 -16.03 -6.62
C PHE A 97 -10.04 -16.70 -7.91
N THR A 98 -9.09 -16.11 -8.59
CA THR A 98 -8.43 -16.67 -9.77
C THR A 98 -6.91 -16.65 -9.59
N MET A 99 -6.25 -17.78 -9.83
CA MET A 99 -4.80 -17.87 -9.91
C MET A 99 -4.38 -17.87 -11.38
N ILE A 100 -3.51 -16.93 -11.73
CA ILE A 100 -2.92 -16.79 -13.05
C ILE A 100 -1.51 -17.40 -13.00
N GLU A 101 -1.27 -18.41 -13.81
CA GLU A 101 0.03 -19.07 -13.90
C GLU A 101 0.76 -18.56 -15.16
N GLU A 102 1.87 -17.88 -14.96
CA GLU A 102 2.70 -17.34 -16.04
C GLU A 102 4.19 -17.46 -15.69
N ASP A 103 4.93 -18.17 -16.52
CA ASP A 103 6.36 -18.34 -16.35
C ASP A 103 7.13 -17.06 -16.69
N THR A 104 7.07 -16.09 -15.78
CA THR A 104 7.87 -14.87 -15.89
C THR A 104 9.30 -15.08 -15.40
N LEU A 105 9.54 -16.14 -14.62
CA LEU A 105 10.86 -16.45 -14.10
C LEU A 105 11.83 -16.81 -15.23
N SER A 106 11.43 -17.66 -16.15
CA SER A 106 12.23 -18.03 -17.33
C SER A 106 12.59 -16.79 -18.16
N ILE A 107 11.62 -15.89 -18.40
CA ILE A 107 11.85 -14.64 -19.14
C ILE A 107 12.88 -13.75 -18.42
N VAL A 108 12.79 -13.66 -17.10
CA VAL A 108 13.71 -12.85 -16.28
C VAL A 108 15.09 -13.47 -16.29
N SER A 109 15.19 -14.78 -16.12
CA SER A 109 16.47 -15.52 -16.10
C SER A 109 17.22 -15.45 -17.43
N GLU A 110 16.49 -15.46 -18.55
CA GLU A 110 17.07 -15.33 -19.88
C GLU A 110 17.60 -13.91 -20.18
N LYS A 111 16.85 -12.88 -19.73
CA LYS A 111 17.13 -11.47 -20.09
C LYS A 111 18.05 -10.73 -19.14
N ILE A 112 18.25 -11.24 -17.93
CA ILE A 112 19.08 -10.58 -16.92
C ILE A 112 20.39 -11.34 -16.74
N PRO A 113 21.55 -10.72 -17.05
CA PRO A 113 22.85 -11.33 -16.81
C PRO A 113 23.07 -11.67 -15.34
N ALA A 114 23.84 -12.74 -15.08
CA ALA A 114 24.23 -13.11 -13.73
C ALA A 114 24.88 -11.92 -12.97
N GLY A 115 24.44 -11.68 -11.75
CA GLY A 115 24.93 -10.58 -10.90
C GLY A 115 24.18 -9.24 -11.03
N LYS A 116 23.21 -9.13 -11.96
CA LYS A 116 22.30 -7.97 -12.03
C LYS A 116 20.96 -8.27 -11.37
N THR A 117 20.34 -7.23 -10.81
CA THR A 117 19.04 -7.35 -10.09
C THR A 117 17.87 -7.52 -11.06
N PRO A 118 17.09 -8.61 -10.95
CA PRO A 118 15.95 -8.87 -11.83
C PRO A 118 14.68 -8.09 -11.49
N CYS A 119 14.67 -7.39 -10.36
CA CYS A 119 13.45 -6.86 -9.73
C CYS A 119 12.68 -5.86 -10.60
N SER A 120 13.34 -4.99 -11.34
CA SER A 120 12.67 -4.01 -12.19
C SER A 120 11.92 -4.66 -13.35
N LEU A 121 12.52 -5.69 -13.98
CA LEU A 121 11.88 -6.45 -15.04
C LEU A 121 10.74 -7.31 -14.49
N CYS A 122 10.98 -8.04 -13.40
CA CYS A 122 9.98 -8.86 -12.73
C CYS A 122 8.75 -8.04 -12.32
N SER A 123 8.93 -6.88 -11.69
CA SER A 123 7.82 -5.99 -11.29
C SER A 123 7.08 -5.40 -12.50
N ARG A 124 7.78 -5.15 -13.61
CA ARG A 124 7.17 -4.68 -14.86
C ARG A 124 6.32 -5.77 -15.50
N LEU A 125 6.82 -7.00 -15.58
CA LEU A 125 6.08 -8.15 -16.12
C LEU A 125 4.83 -8.43 -15.28
N ARG A 126 4.97 -8.53 -13.95
CA ARG A 126 3.83 -8.71 -13.05
C ARG A 126 2.76 -7.63 -13.23
N ARG A 127 3.17 -6.37 -13.35
CA ARG A 127 2.25 -5.26 -13.61
C ARG A 127 1.53 -5.42 -14.94
N GLY A 128 2.24 -5.82 -15.99
CA GLY A 128 1.66 -6.09 -17.30
C GLY A 128 0.60 -7.19 -17.25
N ILE A 129 0.87 -8.28 -16.53
CA ILE A 129 -0.08 -9.38 -16.31
C ILE A 129 -1.33 -8.86 -15.58
N LEU A 130 -1.15 -8.15 -14.46
CA LEU A 130 -2.28 -7.60 -13.70
C LEU A 130 -3.15 -6.66 -14.54
N TYR A 131 -2.56 -5.83 -15.40
CA TYR A 131 -3.30 -4.93 -16.29
C TYR A 131 -4.09 -5.70 -17.35
N ARG A 132 -3.49 -6.75 -17.95
CA ARG A 132 -4.18 -7.61 -18.91
C ARG A 132 -5.35 -8.32 -18.25
N VAL A 133 -5.11 -8.99 -17.12
CA VAL A 133 -6.14 -9.75 -16.38
C VAL A 133 -7.26 -8.83 -15.89
N ALA A 134 -6.95 -7.62 -15.40
CA ALA A 134 -7.97 -6.67 -15.02
C ALA A 134 -8.92 -6.34 -16.17
N LYS A 135 -8.37 -6.14 -17.37
CA LYS A 135 -9.19 -5.90 -18.59
C LYS A 135 -10.03 -7.10 -18.97
N GLU A 136 -9.46 -8.30 -18.98
CA GLU A 136 -10.15 -9.55 -19.28
C GLU A 136 -11.32 -9.81 -18.33
N MET A 137 -11.16 -9.46 -17.04
CA MET A 137 -12.19 -9.57 -16.02
C MET A 137 -13.16 -8.38 -15.96
N GLY A 138 -13.00 -7.39 -16.85
CA GLY A 138 -13.80 -6.17 -16.86
C GLY A 138 -13.61 -5.30 -15.61
N CYS A 139 -12.45 -5.38 -14.95
CA CYS A 139 -12.11 -4.53 -13.83
C CYS A 139 -11.59 -3.17 -14.31
N ASN A 140 -12.02 -2.10 -13.68
CA ASN A 140 -11.55 -0.74 -13.94
C ASN A 140 -10.55 -0.25 -12.90
N LYS A 141 -10.41 -0.98 -11.78
CA LYS A 141 -9.44 -0.67 -10.71
C LYS A 141 -8.61 -1.87 -10.31
N ILE A 142 -7.39 -1.60 -9.84
CA ILE A 142 -6.48 -2.61 -9.29
C ILE A 142 -6.04 -2.14 -7.91
N ALA A 143 -6.33 -2.91 -6.86
CA ALA A 143 -5.89 -2.66 -5.50
C ALA A 143 -4.58 -3.42 -5.20
N LEU A 144 -3.59 -2.69 -4.68
CA LEU A 144 -2.28 -3.21 -4.29
C LEU A 144 -2.03 -2.97 -2.80
N GLY A 145 -1.48 -3.96 -2.11
CA GLY A 145 -1.26 -3.98 -0.66
C GLY A 145 -0.05 -3.15 -0.18
N HIS A 146 0.29 -2.04 -0.85
CA HIS A 146 1.33 -1.15 -0.36
C HIS A 146 0.82 -0.30 0.80
N HIS A 147 1.62 -0.19 1.86
CA HIS A 147 1.26 0.46 3.11
C HIS A 147 2.11 1.72 3.39
N MET A 148 1.89 2.38 4.53
CA MET A 148 2.56 3.63 4.92
C MET A 148 4.10 3.53 4.81
N ASP A 149 4.68 2.45 5.30
CA ASP A 149 6.14 2.27 5.29
C ASP A 149 6.70 2.15 3.88
N ASP A 150 5.98 1.52 2.93
CA ASP A 150 6.35 1.49 1.51
C ASP A 150 6.34 2.89 0.87
N VAL A 151 5.34 3.71 1.22
CA VAL A 151 5.24 5.11 0.76
C VAL A 151 6.45 5.89 1.22
N LEU A 152 6.80 5.79 2.52
CA LEU A 152 7.95 6.47 3.10
C LEU A 152 9.27 5.94 2.55
N GLN A 153 9.45 4.61 2.47
CA GLN A 153 10.63 4.03 1.85
C GLN A 153 10.82 4.51 0.42
N THR A 154 9.74 4.61 -0.36
CA THR A 154 9.81 5.12 -1.74
C THR A 154 10.20 6.59 -1.77
N LEU A 155 9.68 7.42 -0.87
CA LEU A 155 10.08 8.82 -0.73
C LEU A 155 11.58 8.94 -0.49
N PHE A 156 12.11 8.23 0.50
CA PHE A 156 13.53 8.31 0.86
C PHE A 156 14.46 7.68 -0.17
N LEU A 157 14.02 6.61 -0.86
CA LEU A 157 14.76 6.07 -2.00
C LEU A 157 14.88 7.09 -3.13
N ASN A 158 13.79 7.78 -3.46
CA ASN A 158 13.80 8.82 -4.48
C ASN A 158 14.64 10.03 -4.04
N LEU A 159 14.53 10.44 -2.78
CA LEU A 159 15.29 11.56 -2.22
C LEU A 159 16.80 11.29 -2.22
N PHE A 160 17.24 10.11 -1.77
CA PHE A 160 18.65 9.80 -1.59
C PHE A 160 19.34 9.33 -2.88
N PHE A 161 18.62 8.65 -3.78
CA PHE A 161 19.25 7.97 -4.91
C PHE A 161 18.77 8.44 -6.29
N ALA A 162 17.63 9.14 -6.37
CA ALA A 162 17.11 9.62 -7.65
C ALA A 162 17.01 11.14 -7.75
N GLY A 163 17.30 11.89 -6.67
CA GLY A 163 17.19 13.36 -6.64
C GLY A 163 15.77 13.85 -6.87
N GLN A 164 14.76 13.08 -6.43
CA GLN A 164 13.36 13.40 -6.63
C GLN A 164 12.61 13.44 -5.29
N LEU A 165 11.82 14.48 -5.09
CA LEU A 165 10.88 14.56 -3.96
C LEU A 165 9.54 13.95 -4.40
N ALA A 166 9.47 12.62 -4.42
CA ALA A 166 8.31 11.87 -4.88
C ALA A 166 8.13 10.59 -4.06
N ALA A 167 6.91 10.37 -3.57
CA ALA A 167 6.52 9.15 -2.89
C ALA A 167 5.70 8.24 -3.83
N MET A 168 5.27 7.10 -3.31
CA MET A 168 4.37 6.20 -4.01
C MET A 168 2.95 6.81 -4.02
N PRO A 169 2.34 7.05 -5.20
CA PRO A 169 1.01 7.68 -5.24
C PRO A 169 -0.07 6.75 -4.69
N PRO A 170 -0.98 7.23 -3.86
CA PRO A 170 -2.12 6.44 -3.34
C PRO A 170 -3.07 5.98 -4.45
N ARG A 171 -3.24 6.81 -5.48
CA ARG A 171 -4.06 6.58 -6.67
C ARG A 171 -3.26 6.94 -7.90
N LEU A 172 -3.18 6.04 -8.88
CA LEU A 172 -2.42 6.21 -10.11
C LEU A 172 -3.29 5.86 -11.32
N ILE A 173 -3.45 6.81 -12.23
CA ILE A 173 -4.09 6.56 -13.52
C ILE A 173 -3.09 5.80 -14.41
N ALA A 174 -3.48 4.63 -14.87
CA ALA A 174 -2.64 3.69 -15.60
C ALA A 174 -3.26 3.31 -16.95
N ASP A 175 -2.50 2.63 -17.78
CA ASP A 175 -2.94 2.10 -19.09
C ASP A 175 -3.69 3.15 -19.94
N ARG A 176 -3.12 4.34 -20.08
CA ARG A 176 -3.69 5.47 -20.83
C ARG A 176 -5.10 5.88 -20.37
N GLY A 177 -5.33 5.83 -19.06
CA GLY A 177 -6.62 6.21 -18.47
C GLY A 177 -7.65 5.09 -18.34
N ARG A 178 -7.34 3.87 -18.81
CA ARG A 178 -8.29 2.75 -18.78
C ARG A 178 -8.33 2.00 -17.45
N LEU A 179 -7.29 2.10 -16.65
CA LEU A 179 -7.18 1.45 -15.34
C LEU A 179 -6.73 2.45 -14.30
N VAL A 180 -7.20 2.28 -13.07
CA VAL A 180 -6.73 3.03 -11.91
C VAL A 180 -6.12 2.07 -10.90
N VAL A 181 -4.86 2.29 -10.56
CA VAL A 181 -4.19 1.55 -9.47
C VAL A 181 -4.40 2.30 -8.17
N VAL A 182 -4.92 1.63 -7.16
CA VAL A 182 -5.17 2.18 -5.82
C VAL A 182 -4.39 1.42 -4.75
N ARG A 183 -4.06 2.11 -3.65
CA ARG A 183 -3.30 1.57 -2.51
C ARG A 183 -4.03 1.87 -1.21
N PRO A 184 -5.04 1.06 -0.87
CA PRO A 184 -5.90 1.34 0.27
C PRO A 184 -5.18 1.39 1.63
N LEU A 185 -4.03 0.70 1.76
CA LEU A 185 -3.26 0.62 3.01
C LEU A 185 -2.28 1.78 3.24
N VAL A 186 -2.28 2.84 2.41
CA VAL A 186 -1.28 3.93 2.51
C VAL A 186 -1.23 4.63 3.86
N TYR A 187 -2.29 4.57 4.66
CA TYR A 187 -2.34 5.11 6.02
C TYR A 187 -2.11 4.08 7.12
N CYS A 188 -1.95 2.80 6.76
CA CYS A 188 -1.73 1.72 7.70
C CYS A 188 -0.23 1.52 7.97
N ALA A 189 0.16 1.48 9.24
CA ALA A 189 1.52 1.15 9.64
C ALA A 189 1.80 -0.35 9.46
N GLU A 190 3.00 -0.70 9.02
CA GLU A 190 3.39 -2.11 8.85
C GLU A 190 3.27 -2.92 10.14
N GLY A 191 3.56 -2.30 11.30
CA GLY A 191 3.42 -2.94 12.61
C GLY A 191 1.99 -3.39 12.87
N ASP A 192 1.00 -2.51 12.64
CA ASP A 192 -0.41 -2.82 12.83
C ASP A 192 -0.87 -3.95 11.90
N ILE A 193 -0.42 -3.93 10.64
CA ILE A 193 -0.72 -4.97 9.63
C ILE A 193 -0.12 -6.31 10.07
N ARG A 194 1.12 -6.32 10.56
CA ARG A 194 1.80 -7.52 11.04
C ARG A 194 1.08 -8.16 12.22
N ASP A 195 0.69 -7.34 13.19
CA ASP A 195 0.01 -7.80 14.40
C ASP A 195 -1.39 -8.31 14.08
N PHE A 196 -2.12 -7.61 13.18
CA PHE A 196 -3.41 -8.06 12.67
C PHE A 196 -3.30 -9.38 11.90
N ALA A 197 -2.34 -9.50 10.97
CA ALA A 197 -2.15 -10.70 10.18
C ALA A 197 -1.82 -11.92 11.05
N ARG A 198 -1.08 -11.72 12.15
CA ARG A 198 -0.79 -12.76 13.13
C ARG A 198 -2.05 -13.17 13.89
N SER A 199 -2.84 -12.21 14.36
CA SER A 199 -4.07 -12.50 15.12
C SER A 199 -5.19 -13.09 14.25
N ALA A 200 -5.17 -12.82 12.95
CA ALA A 200 -6.10 -13.38 11.97
C ALA A 200 -5.64 -14.75 11.40
N GLU A 201 -4.45 -15.22 11.82
CA GLU A 201 -3.88 -16.51 11.40
C GLU A 201 -3.83 -16.70 9.88
N PHE A 202 -3.49 -15.62 9.14
CA PHE A 202 -3.40 -15.74 7.68
C PHE A 202 -2.31 -16.74 7.27
N PRO A 203 -2.55 -17.59 6.27
CA PRO A 203 -1.57 -18.53 5.76
C PRO A 203 -0.53 -17.82 4.89
N ILE A 204 0.38 -17.10 5.54
CA ILE A 204 1.37 -16.27 4.86
C ILE A 204 2.36 -17.17 4.12
N LEU A 205 2.49 -16.94 2.81
CA LEU A 205 3.46 -17.64 1.99
C LEU A 205 4.87 -17.10 2.21
N PRO A 206 5.89 -17.98 2.29
CA PRO A 206 7.28 -17.55 2.49
C PRO A 206 7.79 -16.71 1.31
N CYS A 207 8.44 -15.58 1.60
CA CYS A 207 8.93 -14.62 0.59
C CYS A 207 10.38 -14.93 0.13
N ASN A 208 10.78 -16.22 0.07
CA ASN A 208 12.18 -16.62 -0.18
C ASN A 208 12.49 -16.87 -1.65
N LEU A 209 11.52 -16.69 -2.54
CA LEU A 209 11.59 -17.26 -3.89
C LEU A 209 12.49 -16.50 -4.86
N CYS A 210 12.83 -15.22 -4.64
CA CYS A 210 13.56 -14.45 -5.63
C CYS A 210 14.97 -13.97 -5.23
N GLY A 211 15.48 -14.21 -4.02
CA GLY A 211 16.88 -13.99 -3.61
C GLY A 211 17.54 -12.64 -3.95
N ALA A 212 16.78 -11.65 -4.41
CA ALA A 212 17.31 -10.49 -5.12
C ALA A 212 17.87 -9.38 -4.23
N GLN A 213 18.98 -8.78 -4.66
CA GLN A 213 19.76 -7.76 -3.93
C GLN A 213 19.11 -6.36 -3.88
N GLU A 214 18.05 -6.09 -4.64
CA GLU A 214 17.35 -4.78 -4.64
C GLU A 214 16.81 -4.41 -3.25
N HIS A 215 16.75 -5.41 -2.36
CA HIS A 215 16.41 -5.22 -0.96
C HIS A 215 17.48 -4.47 -0.15
N LEU A 216 18.72 -4.28 -0.65
CA LEU A 216 19.77 -3.67 0.18
C LEU A 216 19.47 -2.20 0.46
N GLN A 217 19.23 -1.37 -0.57
CA GLN A 217 18.90 0.05 -0.38
C GLN A 217 17.57 0.22 0.37
N ARG A 218 16.56 -0.60 0.03
CA ARG A 218 15.27 -0.58 0.74
C ARG A 218 15.42 -1.02 2.20
N LYS A 219 16.25 -2.02 2.48
CA LYS A 219 16.57 -2.43 3.86
C LYS A 219 17.30 -1.33 4.63
N VAL A 220 18.26 -0.66 4.01
CA VAL A 220 18.98 0.46 4.64
C VAL A 220 18.02 1.60 4.99
N VAL A 221 17.19 2.02 4.03
CA VAL A 221 16.18 3.06 4.25
C VAL A 221 15.16 2.61 5.31
N GLY A 222 14.68 1.36 5.23
CA GLY A 222 13.78 0.80 6.24
C GLY A 222 14.40 0.83 7.63
N GLY A 223 15.64 0.37 7.78
CA GLY A 223 16.36 0.40 9.05
C GLY A 223 16.55 1.82 9.61
N LEU A 224 16.81 2.82 8.75
CA LEU A 224 16.87 4.22 9.14
C LEU A 224 15.53 4.71 9.70
N LEU A 225 14.43 4.44 8.97
CA LEU A 225 13.08 4.83 9.39
C LEU A 225 12.65 4.15 10.68
N ASP A 226 12.98 2.87 10.84
CA ASP A 226 12.71 2.11 12.06
C ASP A 226 13.55 2.62 13.25
N GLY A 227 14.79 3.06 13.00
CA GLY A 227 15.64 3.72 13.98
C GLY A 227 14.99 4.98 14.52
N LEU A 228 14.58 5.88 13.63
CA LEU A 228 13.91 7.13 13.99
C LEU A 228 12.57 6.90 14.71
N GLU A 229 11.80 5.90 14.29
CA GLU A 229 10.54 5.55 14.96
C GLU A 229 10.75 4.99 16.37
N ARG A 230 11.85 4.24 16.60
CA ARG A 230 12.20 3.75 17.94
C ARG A 230 12.66 4.86 18.88
N GLU A 231 13.44 5.81 18.38
CA GLU A 231 13.89 6.97 19.15
C GLU A 231 12.73 7.90 19.50
N ARG A 232 11.84 8.11 18.53
CA ARG A 232 10.67 8.96 18.69
C ARG A 232 9.44 8.31 18.05
N PRO A 233 8.62 7.60 18.85
CA PRO A 233 7.39 6.99 18.38
C PRO A 233 6.45 7.99 17.70
N GLY A 234 5.89 7.60 16.54
CA GLY A 234 5.04 8.45 15.72
C GLY A 234 5.78 9.23 14.63
N THR A 235 7.10 9.15 14.55
CA THR A 235 7.90 9.85 13.53
C THR A 235 7.46 9.50 12.11
N LYS A 236 7.19 8.22 11.80
CA LYS A 236 6.70 7.79 10.48
C LYS A 236 5.36 8.45 10.13
N ARG A 237 4.45 8.61 11.10
CA ARG A 237 3.18 9.31 10.87
C ARG A 237 3.38 10.79 10.59
N VAL A 238 4.30 11.45 11.29
CA VAL A 238 4.67 12.84 11.03
C VAL A 238 5.25 12.99 9.63
N MET A 239 6.13 12.09 9.20
CA MET A 239 6.68 12.08 7.84
C MET A 239 5.57 11.90 6.78
N LEU A 240 4.61 10.99 7.02
CA LEU A 240 3.47 10.83 6.12
C LEU A 240 2.60 12.08 6.05
N ALA A 241 2.36 12.73 7.20
CA ALA A 241 1.62 14.00 7.26
C ALA A 241 2.33 15.12 6.50
N ALA A 242 3.66 15.15 6.49
CA ALA A 242 4.43 16.12 5.72
C ALA A 242 4.17 16.02 4.21
N LEU A 243 3.92 14.81 3.68
CA LEU A 243 3.52 14.62 2.28
C LEU A 243 2.15 15.22 1.95
N GLN A 244 1.30 15.44 2.94
CA GLN A 244 -0.02 16.06 2.81
C GLN A 244 0.01 17.56 3.12
N ASN A 245 1.14 18.07 3.61
CA ASN A 245 1.30 19.44 4.05
C ASN A 245 2.51 20.11 3.38
N VAL A 246 2.49 20.09 2.06
CA VAL A 246 3.57 20.65 1.22
C VAL A 246 3.42 22.17 1.11
N ARG A 247 4.52 22.91 1.29
CA ARG A 247 4.59 24.35 1.04
C ARG A 247 5.32 24.60 -0.29
N PRO A 248 4.62 24.74 -1.42
CA PRO A 248 5.23 24.85 -2.75
C PRO A 248 6.21 25.99 -2.89
N SER A 249 5.94 27.13 -2.22
CA SER A 249 6.82 28.31 -2.24
C SER A 249 8.17 28.09 -1.52
N HIS A 250 8.30 27.03 -0.72
CA HIS A 250 9.54 26.66 -0.03
C HIS A 250 10.33 25.55 -0.78
N LEU A 251 9.83 25.11 -1.92
CA LEU A 251 10.50 24.15 -2.79
C LEU A 251 11.24 24.86 -3.91
N LEU A 252 12.35 24.28 -4.38
CA LEU A 252 13.18 24.86 -5.44
C LEU A 252 12.74 24.46 -6.86
N ASP A 253 11.54 23.89 -7.02
CA ASP A 253 10.98 23.46 -8.31
C ASP A 253 10.43 24.68 -9.08
N LYS A 254 11.23 25.17 -10.06
CA LYS A 254 10.86 26.31 -10.91
C LYS A 254 9.62 26.03 -11.77
N GLY A 255 9.39 24.76 -12.16
CA GLY A 255 8.20 24.35 -12.91
C GLY A 255 6.95 24.48 -12.07
N LEU A 256 7.00 23.98 -10.82
CA LEU A 256 5.94 24.11 -9.84
C LEU A 256 5.61 25.58 -9.54
N TRP A 257 6.65 26.40 -9.33
CA TRP A 257 6.49 27.86 -9.13
C TRP A 257 5.77 28.52 -10.29
N LYS A 258 6.19 28.21 -11.53
CA LYS A 258 5.57 28.76 -12.74
C LYS A 258 4.10 28.32 -12.87
N THR A 259 3.82 27.03 -12.66
CA THR A 259 2.47 26.47 -12.77
C THR A 259 1.50 27.07 -11.76
N LEU A 260 1.97 27.35 -10.54
CA LEU A 260 1.15 27.92 -9.46
C LEU A 260 1.21 29.46 -9.42
N GLY A 261 1.94 30.12 -10.33
CA GLY A 261 2.07 31.58 -10.36
C GLY A 261 2.76 32.18 -9.14
N LEU A 262 3.63 31.43 -8.46
CA LEU A 262 4.31 31.90 -7.25
C LEU A 262 5.40 32.90 -7.59
N ARG A 263 5.48 33.98 -6.78
CA ARG A 263 6.51 35.03 -6.88
C ARG A 263 7.48 35.08 -5.70
N GLY A 264 7.12 34.43 -4.59
CA GLY A 264 7.92 34.35 -3.37
C GLY A 264 7.20 33.50 -2.32
N ALA A 265 7.92 33.16 -1.24
CA ALA A 265 7.30 32.57 -0.06
C ALA A 265 6.58 33.69 0.71
N ILE A 266 5.39 33.39 1.24
CA ILE A 266 4.68 34.26 2.16
C ILE A 266 5.16 33.86 3.56
N ASP A 267 5.60 34.84 4.34
CA ASP A 267 5.99 34.62 5.73
C ASP A 267 4.76 34.23 6.55
N ALA A 268 4.81 33.05 7.15
CA ALA A 268 3.65 32.48 7.85
C ALA A 268 3.48 33.03 9.28
N ASP A 269 4.35 33.94 9.72
CA ASP A 269 4.33 34.48 11.08
C ASP A 269 3.25 35.55 11.33
N GLU A 270 2.57 36.01 10.29
CA GLU A 270 1.43 36.90 10.47
C GLU A 270 0.09 36.17 10.50
N GLY A 271 -0.10 35.16 11.36
CA GLY A 271 -1.45 34.69 11.70
C GLY A 271 -1.79 33.22 11.64
N SER A 272 -0.85 32.31 11.60
CA SER A 272 -1.16 30.90 11.86
C SER A 272 -0.13 30.23 12.77
N ASP A 273 -0.54 29.98 13.97
CA ASP A 273 0.10 29.13 14.99
C ASP A 273 0.16 27.65 14.54
N ALA A 274 0.57 27.40 13.31
CA ALA A 274 0.84 26.09 12.75
C ALA A 274 2.33 25.70 12.93
N GLY A 275 2.83 25.96 14.14
CA GLY A 275 4.12 25.46 14.61
C GLY A 275 4.07 23.96 14.94
N PRO A 276 5.15 23.36 15.44
CA PRO A 276 5.27 21.93 15.78
C PRO A 276 4.16 21.32 16.63
N LEU A 277 3.24 22.13 17.15
CA LEU A 277 2.08 21.73 17.95
C LEU A 277 0.98 21.05 17.12
N ALA A 278 0.78 21.39 15.84
CA ALA A 278 -0.19 20.71 14.98
C ALA A 278 0.19 19.24 14.73
N ALA A 279 1.49 18.95 14.68
CA ALA A 279 2.00 17.59 14.61
C ALA A 279 1.74 16.78 15.90
N ARG A 280 1.57 17.43 17.05
CA ARG A 280 1.26 16.76 18.32
C ARG A 280 -0.18 16.29 18.43
N GLN A 281 -1.12 16.94 17.76
CA GLN A 281 -2.54 16.52 17.76
C GLN A 281 -2.80 15.33 16.85
N LEU A 282 -2.07 15.21 15.72
CA LEU A 282 -2.20 14.06 14.81
C LEU A 282 -1.64 12.73 15.37
N VAL A 283 -0.89 12.79 16.47
CA VAL A 283 -0.31 11.60 17.14
C VAL A 283 -1.18 11.11 18.31
N ARG A 284 -2.25 11.83 18.70
CA ARG A 284 -3.10 11.49 19.86
C ARG A 284 -4.43 10.82 19.50
N GLU A 285 -4.77 10.67 18.24
CA GLU A 285 -5.90 9.91 17.73
C GLU A 285 -5.39 8.73 16.87
#